data_3f8639b23f3e5d1149a953d2084d32ef
#
_entry.id   3f8639b23f3e5d1149a953d2084d32ef
#
_cell.length_a   1.000
_cell.length_b   1.000
_cell.length_c   1.000
_cell.angle_alpha   90.00
_cell.angle_beta   90.00
_cell.angle_gamma   90.00
#
_symmetry.space_group_name_H-M   'P 1'
#
loop_
_entity.id
_entity.type
_entity.pdbx_description
1 polymer ?
#
loop_
_entity_poly.entity_id
_entity_poly.type
_entity_poly.pdbx_seq_one_letter_code
_entity_poly.pdbx_strand_id
1 'polypeptide(L)'
;MANAFQVYFKSGTCDLDAALRSLSGYGLTVAKRDGYLTAGRPNSQEFDVGLSAEPWVREEAAEISKGTPHAAAMQGCDARFEVSFESLDEALDEMNTMMEVQVALQEACRGLLFLPWNGSLSGPGA
;
A
#
# COMPACT_ATOMS: atom_id res chain seq x y z
N MET A 1 -11.19 4.45 -14.50
CA MET A 1 -9.93 4.76 -13.85
C MET A 1 -9.88 4.08 -12.50
N ALA A 2 -8.84 3.29 -12.27
CA ALA A 2 -8.72 2.57 -11.01
C ALA A 2 -8.30 3.54 -9.90
N ASN A 3 -9.01 3.49 -8.78
CA ASN A 3 -8.61 4.21 -7.57
C ASN A 3 -7.69 3.28 -6.79
N ALA A 4 -6.45 3.70 -6.61
CA ALA A 4 -5.46 2.87 -5.95
C ALA A 4 -4.35 3.72 -5.34
N PHE A 5 -3.69 3.16 -4.33
CA PHE A 5 -2.40 3.66 -3.88
C PHE A 5 -1.43 2.49 -3.76
N GLN A 6 -0.15 2.77 -3.68
CA GLN A 6 0.88 1.73 -3.65
C GLN A 6 1.82 1.93 -2.47
N VAL A 7 2.33 0.81 -1.94
CA VAL A 7 3.40 0.83 -0.94
C VAL A 7 4.55 0.01 -1.51
N TYR A 8 5.68 0.66 -1.78
CA TYR A 8 6.84 0.04 -2.40
C TYR A 8 7.81 -0.46 -1.34
N PHE A 9 8.35 -1.66 -1.52
CA PHE A 9 9.27 -2.25 -0.55
C PHE A 9 10.22 -3.22 -1.23
N LYS A 10 11.19 -3.72 -0.46
CA LYS A 10 12.14 -4.70 -0.95
C LYS A 10 11.55 -6.11 -0.83
N SER A 11 11.54 -6.85 -1.93
CA SER A 11 11.03 -8.22 -1.95
C SER A 11 11.78 -9.10 -0.93
N GLY A 12 11.06 -10.04 -0.34
CA GLY A 12 11.61 -10.92 0.68
C GLY A 12 11.53 -10.36 2.10
N THR A 13 11.17 -9.08 2.28
CA THR A 13 11.05 -8.50 3.62
C THR A 13 9.62 -8.57 4.15
N CYS A 14 8.64 -8.80 3.29
CA CYS A 14 7.24 -8.82 3.66
C CYS A 14 6.44 -9.66 2.66
N ASP A 15 5.28 -10.14 3.09
CA ASP A 15 4.35 -10.89 2.25
C ASP A 15 2.92 -10.56 2.64
N LEU A 16 1.94 -11.21 1.98
CA LEU A 16 0.53 -10.98 2.27
C LEU A 16 0.16 -11.42 3.68
N ASP A 17 0.78 -12.46 4.22
CA ASP A 17 0.51 -12.91 5.59
C ASP A 17 0.96 -11.87 6.62
N ALA A 18 2.11 -11.25 6.41
CA ALA A 18 2.57 -10.17 7.27
C ALA A 18 1.64 -8.96 7.16
N ALA A 19 1.19 -8.63 5.96
CA ALA A 19 0.23 -7.56 5.74
C ALA A 19 -1.09 -7.84 6.47
N LEU A 20 -1.59 -9.07 6.39
CA LEU A 20 -2.81 -9.49 7.08
C LEU A 20 -2.70 -9.27 8.59
N ARG A 21 -1.59 -9.69 9.18
CA ARG A 21 -1.36 -9.52 10.61
C ARG A 21 -1.33 -8.05 11.01
N SER A 22 -0.65 -7.22 10.24
CA SER A 22 -0.55 -5.80 10.53
C SER A 22 -1.89 -5.09 10.40
N LEU A 23 -2.63 -5.38 9.34
CA LEU A 23 -3.97 -4.81 9.13
C LEU A 23 -4.92 -5.21 10.24
N SER A 24 -4.90 -6.50 10.63
CA SER A 24 -5.74 -7.00 11.72
C SER A 24 -5.39 -6.34 13.04
N GLY A 25 -4.11 -6.02 13.25
CA GLY A 25 -3.66 -5.33 14.46
C GLY A 25 -4.22 -3.92 14.63
N TYR A 26 -4.68 -3.31 13.54
CA TYR A 26 -5.37 -2.01 13.59
C TYR A 26 -6.87 -2.13 13.77
N GLY A 27 -7.36 -3.33 14.01
CA GLY A 27 -8.79 -3.56 14.22
C GLY A 27 -9.61 -3.62 12.93
N LEU A 28 -8.94 -3.72 11.78
CA LEU A 28 -9.63 -3.87 10.51
C LEU A 28 -10.10 -5.31 10.33
N THR A 29 -11.22 -5.48 9.64
CA THR A 29 -11.69 -6.79 9.23
C THR A 29 -10.93 -7.16 7.96
N VAL A 30 -10.15 -8.25 8.03
CA VAL A 30 -9.30 -8.67 6.91
C VAL A 30 -9.70 -10.09 6.50
N ALA A 31 -9.89 -10.29 5.21
CA ALA A 31 -10.18 -11.60 4.64
C ALA A 31 -9.11 -11.95 3.61
N LYS A 32 -8.64 -13.20 3.67
CA LYS A 32 -7.70 -13.72 2.68
C LYS A 32 -8.50 -14.25 1.50
N ARG A 33 -8.19 -13.72 0.32
CA ARG A 33 -8.81 -14.14 -0.93
C ARG A 33 -7.80 -14.94 -1.76
N ASP A 34 -8.18 -15.30 -2.97
CA ASP A 34 -7.31 -16.04 -3.87
C ASP A 34 -6.29 -15.07 -4.48
N GLY A 35 -5.10 -15.01 -3.86
CA GLY A 35 -3.99 -14.20 -4.33
C GLY A 35 -3.98 -12.74 -3.84
N TYR A 36 -4.94 -12.35 -2.97
CA TYR A 36 -4.97 -10.99 -2.43
C TYR A 36 -5.74 -10.96 -1.10
N LEU A 37 -5.77 -9.79 -0.47
CA LEU A 37 -6.51 -9.58 0.77
C LEU A 37 -7.58 -8.52 0.55
N THR A 38 -8.67 -8.59 1.35
CA THR A 38 -9.60 -7.48 1.48
C THR A 38 -9.53 -6.96 2.91
N ALA A 39 -9.57 -5.66 3.08
CA ALA A 39 -9.50 -5.03 4.40
C ALA A 39 -10.51 -3.89 4.47
N GLY A 40 -11.09 -3.69 5.64
CA GLY A 40 -12.04 -2.60 5.84
C GLY A 40 -12.72 -2.68 7.19
N ARG A 41 -13.73 -1.82 7.36
CA ARG A 41 -14.57 -1.80 8.55
C ARG A 41 -16.02 -2.07 8.14
N PRO A 42 -16.87 -2.52 9.08
CA PRO A 42 -18.29 -2.71 8.79
C PRO A 42 -18.91 -1.43 8.22
N ASN A 43 -19.72 -1.58 7.18
CA ASN A 43 -20.43 -0.47 6.53
C ASN A 43 -19.54 0.52 5.79
N SER A 44 -18.29 0.13 5.50
CA SER A 44 -17.39 0.94 4.68
C SER A 44 -16.96 0.14 3.46
N GLN A 45 -16.39 0.82 2.46
CA GLN A 45 -15.90 0.11 1.29
C GLN A 45 -14.69 -0.75 1.65
N GLU A 46 -14.51 -1.83 0.90
CA GLU A 46 -13.35 -2.70 1.08
C GLU A 46 -12.16 -2.19 0.29
N PHE A 47 -10.98 -2.41 0.84
CA PHE A 47 -9.70 -2.14 0.19
C PHE A 47 -9.11 -3.48 -0.22
N ASP A 48 -8.85 -3.66 -1.51
CA ASP A 48 -8.24 -4.88 -2.03
C ASP A 48 -6.72 -4.71 -2.05
N VAL A 49 -6.01 -5.59 -1.37
CA VAL A 49 -4.56 -5.50 -1.22
C VAL A 49 -3.91 -6.62 -2.00
N GLY A 50 -3.21 -6.27 -3.08
CA GLY A 50 -2.46 -7.21 -3.89
C GLY A 50 -0.96 -6.99 -3.74
N LEU A 51 -0.18 -8.02 -4.01
CA LEU A 51 1.28 -7.97 -3.97
C LEU A 51 1.84 -8.25 -5.35
N SER A 52 2.78 -7.43 -5.80
CA SER A 52 3.47 -7.64 -7.06
C SER A 52 4.98 -7.47 -6.86
N ALA A 53 5.77 -8.39 -7.44
CA ALA A 53 7.22 -8.31 -7.44
C ALA A 53 7.78 -8.52 -8.85
N GLU A 54 7.02 -8.12 -9.85
CA GLU A 54 7.43 -8.22 -11.25
C GLU A 54 8.56 -7.23 -11.54
N PRO A 55 9.41 -7.49 -12.55
CA PRO A 55 10.56 -6.62 -12.85
C PRO A 55 10.21 -5.16 -13.09
N TRP A 56 9.01 -4.88 -13.63
CA TRP A 56 8.59 -3.51 -13.89
C TRP A 56 8.35 -2.69 -12.62
N VAL A 57 8.19 -3.35 -11.46
CA VAL A 57 8.00 -2.63 -10.19
C VAL A 57 9.23 -1.79 -9.87
N ARG A 58 10.43 -2.34 -10.06
CA ARG A 58 11.68 -1.62 -9.82
C ARG A 58 11.80 -0.39 -10.72
N GLU A 59 11.45 -0.54 -11.98
CA GLU A 59 11.48 0.57 -12.95
C GLU A 59 10.48 1.65 -12.57
N GLU A 60 9.28 1.25 -12.16
CA GLU A 60 8.25 2.17 -11.74
C GLU A 60 8.66 2.93 -10.48
N ALA A 61 9.23 2.23 -9.50
CA ALA A 61 9.70 2.85 -8.27
C ALA A 61 10.77 3.92 -8.55
N ALA A 62 11.70 3.61 -9.44
CA ALA A 62 12.74 4.56 -9.84
C ALA A 62 12.15 5.79 -10.52
N GLU A 63 11.19 5.59 -11.41
CA GLU A 63 10.55 6.69 -12.14
C GLU A 63 9.76 7.60 -11.20
N ILE A 64 8.97 7.02 -10.31
CA ILE A 64 8.14 7.78 -9.35
C ILE A 64 9.01 8.63 -8.43
N SER A 65 10.14 8.08 -7.97
CA SER A 65 11.00 8.74 -6.97
C SER A 65 12.04 9.68 -7.57
N LYS A 66 12.14 9.73 -8.89
CA LYS A 66 13.13 10.54 -9.58
C LYS A 66 13.01 12.01 -9.18
N GLY A 67 14.11 12.59 -8.73
CA GLY A 67 14.13 13.99 -8.29
C GLY A 67 13.55 14.24 -6.91
N THR A 68 13.20 13.19 -6.16
CA THR A 68 12.67 13.34 -4.80
C THR A 68 13.70 12.92 -3.76
N PRO A 69 13.53 13.33 -2.48
CA PRO A 69 14.41 12.88 -1.40
C PRO A 69 14.37 11.36 -1.17
N HIS A 70 13.40 10.65 -1.72
CA HIS A 70 13.23 9.21 -1.53
C HIS A 70 13.86 8.36 -2.64
N ALA A 71 14.53 8.97 -3.61
CA ALA A 71 15.07 8.25 -4.76
C ALA A 71 16.02 7.11 -4.34
N ALA A 72 16.91 7.38 -3.38
CA ALA A 72 17.85 6.36 -2.91
C ALA A 72 17.15 5.17 -2.24
N ALA A 73 16.15 5.45 -1.41
CA ALA A 73 15.38 4.40 -0.74
C ALA A 73 14.56 3.59 -1.75
N MET A 74 14.00 4.24 -2.74
CA MET A 74 13.18 3.57 -3.76
C MET A 74 14.01 2.70 -4.72
N GLN A 75 15.29 2.96 -4.86
CA GLN A 75 16.16 2.12 -5.70
C GLN A 75 16.20 0.66 -5.23
N GLY A 76 16.04 0.43 -3.93
CA GLY A 76 16.00 -0.91 -3.38
C GLY A 76 14.64 -1.57 -3.43
N CYS A 77 13.62 -0.88 -3.90
CA CYS A 77 12.25 -1.39 -3.91
C CYS A 77 11.98 -2.12 -5.22
N ASP A 78 11.71 -3.41 -5.13
CA ASP A 78 11.39 -4.25 -6.30
C ASP A 78 10.07 -5.01 -6.09
N ALA A 79 9.30 -4.65 -5.06
CA ALA A 79 7.98 -5.19 -4.81
C ALA A 79 7.06 -4.07 -4.34
N ARG A 80 5.76 -4.28 -4.49
CA ARG A 80 4.78 -3.32 -4.00
C ARG A 80 3.50 -4.01 -3.58
N PHE A 81 2.83 -3.43 -2.59
CA PHE A 81 1.41 -3.67 -2.39
C PHE A 81 0.64 -2.66 -3.23
N GLU A 82 -0.35 -3.14 -3.96
CA GLU A 82 -1.30 -2.26 -4.62
C GLU A 82 -2.63 -2.38 -3.88
N VAL A 83 -3.13 -1.24 -3.42
CA VAL A 83 -4.40 -1.19 -2.71
C VAL A 83 -5.40 -0.50 -3.61
N SER A 84 -6.41 -1.24 -4.06
CA SER A 84 -7.45 -0.70 -4.92
C SER A 84 -8.77 -0.61 -4.16
N PHE A 85 -9.57 0.38 -4.52
CA PHE A 85 -10.85 0.62 -3.89
C PHE A 85 -11.78 1.27 -4.90
N GLU A 86 -13.08 1.23 -4.60
CA GLU A 86 -14.10 1.58 -5.57
C GLU A 86 -14.25 3.08 -5.75
N SER A 87 -14.25 3.85 -4.67
CA SER A 87 -14.50 5.28 -4.71
C SER A 87 -13.48 6.06 -3.90
N LEU A 88 -12.73 6.95 -4.58
CA LEU A 88 -11.79 7.84 -3.91
C LEU A 88 -12.52 8.84 -3.00
N ASP A 89 -13.66 9.34 -3.43
CA ASP A 89 -14.43 10.29 -2.62
C ASP A 89 -14.84 9.66 -1.30
N GLU A 90 -15.34 8.42 -1.34
CA GLU A 90 -15.70 7.70 -0.11
C GLU A 90 -14.48 7.40 0.74
N ALA A 91 -13.36 7.03 0.13
CA ALA A 91 -12.14 6.76 0.86
C ALA A 91 -11.63 8.02 1.59
N LEU A 92 -11.73 9.17 0.96
CA LEU A 92 -11.35 10.43 1.58
C LEU A 92 -12.30 10.84 2.70
N ASP A 93 -13.60 10.51 2.57
CA ASP A 93 -14.56 10.72 3.64
C ASP A 93 -14.31 9.78 4.82
N GLU A 94 -13.77 8.60 4.54
CA GLU A 94 -13.41 7.60 5.55
C GLU A 94 -11.89 7.62 5.79
N MET A 95 -11.33 8.80 5.91
CA MET A 95 -9.89 9.02 5.97
C MET A 95 -9.19 8.16 7.02
N ASN A 96 -9.81 7.98 8.19
CA ASN A 96 -9.21 7.18 9.25
C ASN A 96 -8.97 5.75 8.82
N THR A 97 -9.95 5.13 8.15
CA THR A 97 -9.81 3.75 7.66
C THR A 97 -8.73 3.66 6.60
N MET A 98 -8.73 4.58 5.64
CA MET A 98 -7.71 4.60 4.59
C MET A 98 -6.31 4.77 5.18
N MET A 99 -6.14 5.69 6.12
CA MET A 99 -4.85 5.92 6.76
C MET A 99 -4.38 4.70 7.57
N GLU A 100 -5.30 4.00 8.22
CA GLU A 100 -4.97 2.77 8.94
C GLU A 100 -4.45 1.70 7.98
N VAL A 101 -5.08 1.53 6.82
CA VAL A 101 -4.60 0.60 5.81
C VAL A 101 -3.20 0.99 5.35
N GLN A 102 -2.97 2.26 5.06
CA GLN A 102 -1.68 2.77 4.62
C GLN A 102 -0.58 2.53 5.66
N VAL A 103 -0.84 2.93 6.90
CA VAL A 103 0.14 2.81 7.99
C VAL A 103 0.43 1.34 8.30
N ALA A 104 -0.61 0.50 8.32
CA ALA A 104 -0.44 -0.93 8.60
C ALA A 104 0.48 -1.58 7.57
N LEU A 105 0.31 -1.26 6.29
CA LEU A 105 1.15 -1.80 5.24
C LEU A 105 2.58 -1.26 5.32
N GLN A 106 2.75 0.03 5.58
CA GLN A 106 4.08 0.60 5.75
C GLN A 106 4.82 -0.01 6.94
N GLU A 107 4.12 -0.25 8.04
CA GLU A 107 4.73 -0.91 9.20
C GLU A 107 5.12 -2.36 8.90
N ALA A 108 4.27 -3.06 8.14
CA ALA A 108 4.52 -4.47 7.81
C ALA A 108 5.79 -4.64 6.97
N CYS A 109 6.02 -3.75 6.01
CA CYS A 109 7.10 -3.91 5.04
C CYS A 109 8.17 -2.80 5.10
N ARG A 110 7.97 -1.78 5.93
CA ARG A 110 8.84 -0.60 6.03
C ARG A 110 8.99 0.12 4.69
N GLY A 111 7.90 0.13 3.94
CA GLY A 111 7.89 0.63 2.58
C GLY A 111 7.54 2.11 2.45
N LEU A 112 7.57 2.58 1.21
CA LEU A 112 7.25 3.95 0.86
C LEU A 112 5.86 4.01 0.24
N LEU A 113 5.04 4.93 0.74
CA LEU A 113 3.66 5.09 0.29
C LEU A 113 3.61 6.10 -0.85
N PHE A 114 2.98 5.71 -1.95
CA PHE A 114 2.75 6.58 -3.10
C PHE A 114 1.25 6.77 -3.32
N LEU A 115 0.84 8.04 -3.41
CA LEU A 115 -0.56 8.41 -3.66
C LEU A 115 -0.67 8.97 -5.08
N PRO A 116 -1.16 8.17 -6.05
CA PRO A 116 -1.21 8.62 -7.46
C PRO A 116 -2.06 9.87 -7.70
N TRP A 117 -3.10 10.07 -6.89
CA TRP A 117 -4.01 11.19 -7.12
C TRP A 117 -3.39 12.57 -6.80
N ASN A 118 -2.29 12.61 -6.08
CA ASN A 118 -1.62 13.88 -5.78
C ASN A 118 -0.09 13.81 -5.93
N GLY A 119 0.45 12.64 -6.31
CA GLY A 119 1.88 12.46 -6.50
C GLY A 119 2.70 12.41 -5.22
N SER A 120 2.06 12.31 -4.06
CA SER A 120 2.76 12.28 -2.77
C SER A 120 3.50 10.96 -2.57
N LEU A 121 4.74 11.06 -2.10
CA LEU A 121 5.57 9.91 -1.76
C LEU A 121 6.14 10.12 -0.36
N SER A 122 5.87 9.18 0.56
CA SER A 122 6.28 9.31 1.95
C SER A 122 6.92 8.04 2.48
N GLY A 123 7.93 8.21 3.34
CA GLY A 123 8.62 7.10 3.96
C GLY A 123 7.84 6.47 5.09
N PRO A 124 8.30 5.30 5.57
CA PRO A 124 7.64 4.60 6.66
C PRO A 124 7.79 5.38 7.96
N GLY A 125 6.75 5.37 8.72
CA GLY A 125 6.57 5.85 10.07
C GLY A 125 7.46 6.96 10.55
N ALA A 126 7.00 8.10 10.76
CA ALA A 126 7.79 9.14 11.41
C ALA A 126 7.73 8.96 12.91
#